data_ce258e723d90b12088881a0e29b01926
#
_entry.id   ce258e723d90b12088881a0e29b01926
#
_cell.length_a   1.000
_cell.length_b   1.000
_cell.length_c   1.000
_cell.angle_alpha   90.00
_cell.angle_beta   90.00
_cell.angle_gamma   90.00
#
_symmetry.space_group_name_H-M   'P 1'
#
loop_
_entity.id
_entity.type
_entity.pdbx_description
1 polymer ?
#
loop_
_entity_poly.entity_id
_entity_poly.type
_entity_poly.pdbx_seq_one_letter_code
_entity_poly.pdbx_strand_id
1 'polypeptide(L)'
;EETMALRPAPQAKKVLIAGGGIAGIEAADALYKRGHHPILCEAGDTLGGQFVLAGAAPRKGDFQRAAYMAAENIRDLGVEIRTNTPVTPALIAAEKPDAVIIAIGSKPIIPNIPGADSGCVVESHKLLAQKDVSAGKAVVIGGGLVGMEVAEFLAGKGSSVTVVEMKDSVLGELGQLRKIGTHMAMAQEDIQVLVNTTCKEIRADEVIVEQDGKERMLAADLVVMAIGSKPVPSQDLQDTCAEAGIPCYVVGDALAAPRLALNAIHEAYRAALSI
;
A
#
# COMPACT_ATOMS: atom_id res chain seq x y z
N GLU A 1 20.38 -17.16 0.21
CA GLU A 1 20.32 -16.97 1.68
C GLU A 1 21.74 -16.78 2.24
N GLU A 2 22.71 -17.60 1.91
CA GLU A 2 24.09 -17.49 2.45
C GLU A 2 24.78 -16.14 2.14
N THR A 3 24.45 -15.51 1.01
CA THR A 3 24.99 -14.21 0.60
C THR A 3 24.30 -13.03 1.28
N MET A 4 23.21 -13.26 1.99
CA MET A 4 22.40 -12.24 2.67
C MET A 4 22.44 -12.36 4.20
N ALA A 5 23.48 -12.97 4.75
CA ALA A 5 23.63 -13.08 6.20
C ALA A 5 23.90 -11.71 6.84
N LEU A 6 23.18 -11.41 7.91
CA LEU A 6 23.46 -10.24 8.76
C LEU A 6 24.81 -10.39 9.42
N ARG A 7 25.73 -9.49 9.09
CA ARG A 7 27.04 -9.38 9.71
C ARG A 7 27.17 -8.02 10.38
N PRO A 8 27.85 -7.90 11.52
CA PRO A 8 28.15 -6.61 12.10
C PRO A 8 28.80 -5.67 11.08
N ALA A 9 28.37 -4.42 11.09
CA ALA A 9 28.98 -3.40 10.24
C ALA A 9 30.41 -3.09 10.72
N PRO A 10 31.35 -2.79 9.83
CA PRO A 10 32.71 -2.41 10.21
C PRO A 10 32.75 -1.09 10.98
N GLN A 11 31.78 -0.23 10.76
CA GLN A 11 31.60 1.07 11.43
C GLN A 11 30.12 1.37 11.62
N ALA A 12 29.73 1.75 12.83
CA ALA A 12 28.37 2.20 13.12
C ALA A 12 28.07 3.51 12.38
N LYS A 13 26.86 3.61 11.81
CA LYS A 13 26.37 4.76 11.09
C LYS A 13 25.03 5.20 11.62
N LYS A 14 24.75 6.50 11.60
CA LYS A 14 23.42 7.08 11.84
C LYS A 14 22.62 7.01 10.54
N VAL A 15 21.52 6.27 10.53
CA VAL A 15 20.70 6.08 9.32
C VAL A 15 19.29 6.60 9.56
N LEU A 16 18.87 7.59 8.76
CA LEU A 16 17.52 8.11 8.79
C LEU A 16 16.62 7.31 7.85
N ILE A 17 15.51 6.79 8.38
CA ILE A 17 14.54 6.00 7.62
C ILE A 17 13.23 6.80 7.53
N ALA A 18 12.81 7.10 6.31
CA ALA A 18 11.57 7.79 6.01
C ALA A 18 10.46 6.78 5.71
N GLY A 19 9.48 6.67 6.62
CA GLY A 19 8.31 5.80 6.48
C GLY A 19 8.40 4.54 7.35
N GLY A 20 7.38 4.37 8.20
CA GLY A 20 7.23 3.27 9.15
C GLY A 20 6.37 2.12 8.63
N GLY A 21 6.29 1.94 7.30
CA GLY A 21 5.71 0.74 6.69
C GLY A 21 6.60 -0.48 6.84
N ILE A 22 6.18 -1.62 6.27
CA ILE A 22 6.92 -2.89 6.43
C ILE A 22 8.37 -2.82 5.91
N ALA A 23 8.63 -2.02 4.86
CA ALA A 23 9.98 -1.79 4.34
C ALA A 23 10.86 -1.01 5.35
N GLY A 24 10.33 0.07 5.93
CA GLY A 24 11.06 0.87 6.91
C GLY A 24 11.32 0.11 8.20
N ILE A 25 10.37 -0.69 8.66
CA ILE A 25 10.51 -1.56 9.84
C ILE A 25 11.63 -2.60 9.60
N GLU A 26 11.62 -3.26 8.43
CA GLU A 26 12.66 -4.23 8.06
C GLU A 26 14.05 -3.59 7.97
N ALA A 27 14.13 -2.40 7.36
CA ALA A 27 15.39 -1.65 7.30
C ALA A 27 15.91 -1.33 8.70
N ALA A 28 15.04 -0.87 9.60
CA ALA A 28 15.39 -0.52 10.97
C ALA A 28 15.90 -1.73 11.75
N ASP A 29 15.21 -2.87 11.65
CA ASP A 29 15.60 -4.14 12.28
C ASP A 29 16.98 -4.60 11.79
N ALA A 30 17.17 -4.67 10.47
CA ALA A 30 18.42 -5.13 9.88
C ALA A 30 19.61 -4.20 10.23
N LEU A 31 19.41 -2.89 10.16
CA LEU A 31 20.44 -1.90 10.52
C LEU A 31 20.83 -1.99 11.98
N TYR A 32 19.83 -2.08 12.88
CA TYR A 32 20.09 -2.20 14.31
C TYR A 32 20.89 -3.47 14.64
N LYS A 33 20.49 -4.60 14.10
CA LYS A 33 21.19 -5.89 14.27
C LYS A 33 22.63 -5.88 13.72
N ARG A 34 22.91 -5.00 12.76
CA ARG A 34 24.27 -4.79 12.24
C ARG A 34 25.10 -3.81 13.07
N GLY A 35 24.51 -3.17 14.09
CA GLY A 35 25.19 -2.22 14.97
C GLY A 35 25.16 -0.77 14.48
N HIS A 36 24.29 -0.43 13.53
CA HIS A 36 24.02 0.96 13.15
C HIS A 36 23.03 1.63 14.14
N HIS A 37 22.83 2.93 13.97
CA HIS A 37 21.89 3.75 14.74
C HIS A 37 20.74 4.21 13.82
N PRO A 38 19.72 3.36 13.58
CA PRO A 38 18.56 3.75 12.78
C PRO A 38 17.65 4.70 13.55
N ILE A 39 17.16 5.74 12.86
CA ILE A 39 16.09 6.64 13.30
C ILE A 39 14.94 6.45 12.32
N LEU A 40 13.88 5.79 12.76
CA LEU A 40 12.68 5.54 11.98
C LEU A 40 11.66 6.66 12.18
N CYS A 41 11.39 7.43 11.13
CA CYS A 41 10.39 8.50 11.13
C CYS A 41 9.15 8.07 10.34
N GLU A 42 7.98 8.17 10.98
CA GLU A 42 6.68 7.89 10.38
C GLU A 42 5.82 9.16 10.41
N ALA A 43 5.19 9.46 9.26
CA ALA A 43 4.33 10.64 9.13
C ALA A 43 3.03 10.52 9.93
N GLY A 44 2.51 9.30 10.05
CA GLY A 44 1.33 8.97 10.85
C GLY A 44 1.66 8.71 12.33
N ASP A 45 0.65 8.34 13.08
CA ASP A 45 0.74 8.03 14.51
C ASP A 45 1.10 6.57 14.80
N THR A 46 1.01 5.69 13.81
CA THR A 46 1.21 4.24 13.94
C THR A 46 2.13 3.68 12.87
N LEU A 47 2.83 2.59 13.21
CA LEU A 47 3.67 1.84 12.27
C LEU A 47 2.88 0.73 11.57
N GLY A 48 3.44 0.21 10.46
CA GLY A 48 2.91 -0.92 9.69
C GLY A 48 2.35 -0.52 8.33
N GLY A 49 1.96 0.75 8.14
CA GLY A 49 1.53 1.31 6.86
C GLY A 49 0.45 0.48 6.15
N GLN A 50 0.60 0.28 4.85
CA GLN A 50 -0.36 -0.45 4.01
C GLN A 50 -0.52 -1.93 4.42
N PHE A 51 0.44 -2.52 5.14
CA PHE A 51 0.34 -3.91 5.59
C PHE A 51 -0.72 -4.08 6.69
N VAL A 52 -0.94 -3.04 7.52
CA VAL A 52 -2.06 -2.97 8.45
C VAL A 52 -3.38 -2.91 7.70
N LEU A 53 -3.48 -2.07 6.65
CA LEU A 53 -4.69 -1.96 5.82
C LEU A 53 -5.01 -3.25 5.08
N ALA A 54 -4.00 -3.96 4.57
CA ALA A 54 -4.19 -5.26 3.94
C ALA A 54 -4.82 -6.30 4.89
N GLY A 55 -4.56 -6.17 6.19
CA GLY A 55 -5.17 -7.02 7.22
C GLY A 55 -6.64 -6.73 7.49
N ALA A 56 -7.20 -5.62 7.02
CA ALA A 56 -8.62 -5.30 7.13
C ALA A 56 -9.48 -6.10 6.13
N ALA A 57 -8.88 -6.60 5.04
CA ALA A 57 -9.57 -7.46 4.09
C ALA A 57 -9.98 -8.80 4.73
N PRO A 58 -11.07 -9.43 4.27
CA PRO A 58 -11.55 -10.69 4.81
C PRO A 58 -10.45 -11.78 4.85
N ARG A 59 -10.40 -12.52 5.95
CA ARG A 59 -9.44 -13.63 6.17
C ARG A 59 -7.96 -13.25 6.17
N LYS A 60 -7.61 -11.95 6.29
CA LYS A 60 -6.24 -11.43 6.25
C LYS A 60 -5.75 -10.80 7.57
N GLY A 61 -6.43 -10.99 8.68
CA GLY A 61 -6.03 -10.43 9.98
C GLY A 61 -4.60 -10.76 10.41
N ASP A 62 -4.00 -11.83 9.86
CA ASP A 62 -2.61 -12.18 10.12
C ASP A 62 -1.62 -11.15 9.57
N PHE A 63 -1.95 -10.44 8.48
CA PHE A 63 -1.10 -9.35 7.98
C PHE A 63 -1.02 -8.19 8.96
N GLN A 64 -2.17 -7.80 9.52
CA GLN A 64 -2.21 -6.75 10.54
C GLN A 64 -1.44 -7.15 11.79
N ARG A 65 -1.62 -8.40 12.26
CA ARG A 65 -0.88 -8.95 13.40
C ARG A 65 0.62 -8.96 13.14
N ALA A 66 1.06 -9.40 11.96
CA ALA A 66 2.47 -9.42 11.58
C ALA A 66 3.07 -8.01 11.54
N ALA A 67 2.33 -7.01 11.03
CA ALA A 67 2.77 -5.61 11.04
C ALA A 67 2.98 -5.09 12.46
N TYR A 68 2.03 -5.35 13.36
CA TYR A 68 2.15 -4.93 14.77
C TYR A 68 3.29 -5.63 15.49
N MET A 69 3.43 -6.94 15.30
CA MET A 69 4.55 -7.69 15.91
C MET A 69 5.90 -7.19 15.40
N ALA A 70 6.03 -6.89 14.11
CA ALA A 70 7.27 -6.33 13.56
C ALA A 70 7.58 -4.95 14.15
N ALA A 71 6.56 -4.11 14.33
CA ALA A 71 6.71 -2.80 14.96
C ALA A 71 7.12 -2.91 16.45
N GLU A 72 6.52 -3.84 17.21
CA GLU A 72 6.90 -4.09 18.60
C GLU A 72 8.34 -4.63 18.69
N ASN A 73 8.72 -5.56 17.81
CA ASN A 73 10.09 -6.09 17.80
C ASN A 73 11.16 -5.00 17.70
N ILE A 74 10.97 -4.01 16.81
CA ILE A 74 11.96 -2.92 16.70
C ILE A 74 11.93 -1.95 17.89
N ARG A 75 10.78 -1.80 18.57
CA ARG A 75 10.70 -1.07 19.84
C ARG A 75 11.46 -1.78 20.94
N ASP A 76 11.27 -3.08 21.09
CA ASP A 76 11.95 -3.91 22.08
C ASP A 76 13.47 -3.95 21.88
N LEU A 77 13.93 -3.86 20.61
CA LEU A 77 15.34 -3.71 20.27
C LEU A 77 15.90 -2.35 20.71
N GLY A 78 15.08 -1.34 20.93
CA GLY A 78 15.50 0.01 21.27
C GLY A 78 15.80 0.91 20.07
N VAL A 79 15.22 0.61 18.90
CA VAL A 79 15.30 1.51 17.74
C VAL A 79 14.61 2.84 18.05
N GLU A 80 15.23 3.95 17.69
CA GLU A 80 14.62 5.26 17.82
C GLU A 80 13.49 5.43 16.81
N ILE A 81 12.25 5.60 17.32
CA ILE A 81 11.04 5.73 16.50
C ILE A 81 10.39 7.08 16.77
N ARG A 82 10.12 7.83 15.70
CA ARG A 82 9.45 9.13 15.73
C ARG A 82 8.18 9.07 14.90
N THR A 83 7.03 8.93 15.52
CA THR A 83 5.72 9.06 14.86
C THR A 83 5.34 10.54 14.70
N ASN A 84 4.31 10.81 13.86
CA ASN A 84 3.89 12.17 13.50
C ASN A 84 5.05 13.05 13.01
N THR A 85 6.06 12.43 12.38
CA THR A 85 7.31 13.08 11.98
C THR A 85 7.62 12.74 10.52
N PRO A 86 7.00 13.44 9.55
CA PRO A 86 7.33 13.25 8.14
C PRO A 86 8.78 13.69 7.89
N VAL A 87 9.54 12.87 7.18
CA VAL A 87 10.90 13.25 6.77
C VAL A 87 10.81 14.33 5.69
N THR A 88 11.52 15.42 5.92
CA THR A 88 11.60 16.57 5.03
C THR A 88 13.08 16.91 4.74
N PRO A 89 13.39 17.70 3.70
CA PRO A 89 14.72 18.23 3.47
C PRO A 89 15.33 18.90 4.71
N ALA A 90 14.53 19.67 5.43
CA ALA A 90 14.97 20.36 6.65
C ALA A 90 15.35 19.36 7.77
N LEU A 91 14.61 18.25 7.90
CA LEU A 91 14.92 17.20 8.89
C LEU A 91 16.22 16.47 8.51
N ILE A 92 16.44 16.15 7.24
CA ILE A 92 17.70 15.55 6.76
C ILE A 92 18.89 16.46 7.09
N ALA A 93 18.76 17.76 6.80
CA ALA A 93 19.81 18.74 7.07
C ALA A 93 20.10 18.92 8.58
N ALA A 94 19.07 18.84 9.43
CA ALA A 94 19.19 18.91 10.88
C ALA A 94 19.82 17.66 11.48
N GLU A 95 19.39 16.48 11.03
CA GLU A 95 19.86 15.18 11.56
C GLU A 95 21.26 14.83 11.07
N LYS A 96 21.68 15.29 9.90
CA LYS A 96 22.98 14.98 9.27
C LYS A 96 23.28 13.48 9.31
N PRO A 97 22.42 12.62 8.73
CA PRO A 97 22.64 11.18 8.76
C PRO A 97 23.78 10.78 7.83
N ASP A 98 24.39 9.63 8.10
CA ASP A 98 25.40 9.01 7.23
C ASP A 98 24.77 8.34 6.00
N ALA A 99 23.47 7.99 6.07
CA ALA A 99 22.68 7.47 4.96
C ALA A 99 21.18 7.71 5.20
N VAL A 100 20.38 7.72 4.12
CA VAL A 100 18.92 7.83 4.15
C VAL A 100 18.30 6.66 3.42
N ILE A 101 17.27 6.05 4.03
CA ILE A 101 16.39 5.07 3.37
C ILE A 101 15.01 5.69 3.21
N ILE A 102 14.50 5.77 1.97
CA ILE A 102 13.20 6.31 1.64
C ILE A 102 12.24 5.13 1.42
N ALA A 103 11.35 4.89 2.36
CA ALA A 103 10.36 3.81 2.40
C ALA A 103 8.93 4.36 2.58
N ILE A 104 8.65 5.54 1.99
CA ILE A 104 7.40 6.30 2.16
C ILE A 104 6.19 5.70 1.42
N GLY A 105 6.39 4.60 0.70
CA GLY A 105 5.33 3.82 0.10
C GLY A 105 4.67 4.47 -1.11
N SER A 106 3.41 4.12 -1.32
CA SER A 106 2.59 4.55 -2.46
C SER A 106 1.25 5.10 -1.99
N LYS A 107 0.57 5.78 -2.91
CA LYS A 107 -0.81 6.25 -2.72
C LYS A 107 -1.68 5.81 -3.89
N PRO A 108 -2.98 5.57 -3.66
CA PRO A 108 -3.92 5.18 -4.69
C PRO A 108 -3.98 6.18 -5.83
N ILE A 109 -4.24 5.66 -7.02
CA ILE A 109 -4.48 6.47 -8.21
C ILE A 109 -5.95 6.87 -8.21
N ILE A 110 -6.22 8.18 -8.33
CA ILE A 110 -7.55 8.70 -8.64
C ILE A 110 -7.52 9.09 -10.13
N PRO A 111 -8.34 8.44 -10.97
CA PRO A 111 -8.37 8.72 -12.39
C PRO A 111 -9.07 10.05 -12.69
N ASN A 112 -8.78 10.61 -13.83
CA ASN A 112 -9.53 11.77 -14.35
C ASN A 112 -10.80 11.30 -15.04
N ILE A 113 -11.75 10.79 -14.26
CA ILE A 113 -13.09 10.39 -14.72
C ILE A 113 -14.08 11.45 -14.21
N PRO A 114 -15.01 11.94 -15.03
CA PRO A 114 -16.05 12.85 -14.59
C PRO A 114 -16.79 12.29 -13.35
N GLY A 115 -16.86 13.08 -12.28
CA GLY A 115 -17.48 12.69 -11.02
C GLY A 115 -16.63 11.86 -10.06
N ALA A 116 -15.34 11.62 -10.36
CA ALA A 116 -14.44 10.87 -9.46
C ALA A 116 -14.17 11.58 -8.11
N ASP A 117 -14.50 12.86 -8.01
CA ASP A 117 -14.40 13.69 -6.81
C ASP A 117 -15.75 13.86 -6.06
N SER A 118 -16.82 13.19 -6.51
CA SER A 118 -18.14 13.28 -5.89
C SER A 118 -18.19 12.59 -4.52
N GLY A 119 -19.17 13.01 -3.69
CA GLY A 119 -19.30 12.53 -2.32
C GLY A 119 -19.60 11.03 -2.16
N CYS A 120 -20.07 10.35 -3.22
CA CYS A 120 -20.29 8.91 -3.24
C CYS A 120 -19.01 8.11 -3.56
N VAL A 121 -17.90 8.77 -3.94
CA VAL A 121 -16.64 8.12 -4.28
C VAL A 121 -15.72 8.04 -3.09
N VAL A 122 -15.15 6.86 -2.85
CA VAL A 122 -14.14 6.63 -1.83
C VAL A 122 -12.95 5.87 -2.43
N GLU A 123 -11.80 6.14 -1.95
CA GLU A 123 -10.57 5.43 -2.32
C GLU A 123 -10.43 4.15 -1.49
N SER A 124 -9.92 3.06 -2.10
CA SER A 124 -9.87 1.72 -1.52
C SER A 124 -9.18 1.63 -0.15
N HIS A 125 -8.05 2.31 0.04
CA HIS A 125 -7.34 2.29 1.33
C HIS A 125 -8.11 3.04 2.42
N LYS A 126 -8.75 4.16 2.05
CA LYS A 126 -9.60 4.91 2.97
C LYS A 126 -10.84 4.11 3.38
N LEU A 127 -11.41 3.34 2.43
CA LEU A 127 -12.52 2.44 2.73
C LEU A 127 -12.10 1.34 3.71
N LEU A 128 -11.00 0.64 3.43
CA LEU A 128 -10.51 -0.45 4.27
C LEU A 128 -10.10 0.01 5.69
N ALA A 129 -9.75 1.29 5.85
CA ALA A 129 -9.49 1.87 7.17
C ALA A 129 -10.77 2.11 7.99
N GLN A 130 -11.95 2.12 7.36
CA GLN A 130 -13.24 2.35 8.01
C GLN A 130 -13.83 1.01 8.48
N LYS A 131 -14.18 0.91 9.76
CA LYS A 131 -14.76 -0.33 10.34
C LYS A 131 -16.24 -0.50 10.00
N ASP A 132 -16.96 0.59 9.88
CA ASP A 132 -18.41 0.62 9.69
C ASP A 132 -18.76 1.30 8.35
N VAL A 133 -18.67 0.51 7.29
CA VAL A 133 -19.13 0.89 5.96
C VAL A 133 -20.28 -0.02 5.59
N SER A 134 -21.45 0.55 5.32
CA SER A 134 -22.55 -0.16 4.67
C SER A 134 -23.03 0.66 3.47
N ALA A 135 -23.28 0.00 2.37
CA ALA A 135 -23.90 0.59 1.19
C ALA A 135 -24.92 -0.44 0.67
N GLY A 136 -26.03 0.03 0.13
CA GLY A 136 -26.98 -0.86 -0.54
C GLY A 136 -26.35 -1.46 -1.79
N LYS A 137 -25.95 -0.60 -2.72
CA LYS A 137 -25.29 -0.97 -3.99
C LYS A 137 -23.92 -0.30 -4.07
N ALA A 138 -22.89 -1.11 -4.24
CA ALA A 138 -21.52 -0.63 -4.36
C ALA A 138 -20.94 -0.98 -5.74
N VAL A 139 -20.27 -0.03 -6.37
CA VAL A 139 -19.51 -0.26 -7.60
C VAL A 139 -18.02 -0.10 -7.30
N VAL A 140 -17.23 -1.14 -7.56
CA VAL A 140 -15.78 -1.14 -7.40
C VAL A 140 -15.13 -0.99 -8.77
N ILE A 141 -14.39 0.08 -8.97
CA ILE A 141 -13.66 0.34 -10.21
C ILE A 141 -12.24 -0.23 -10.09
N GLY A 142 -11.97 -1.30 -10.83
CA GLY A 142 -10.72 -2.06 -10.83
C GLY A 142 -10.87 -3.45 -10.21
N GLY A 143 -10.57 -4.50 -11.01
CA GLY A 143 -10.64 -5.92 -10.64
C GLY A 143 -9.28 -6.53 -10.29
N GLY A 144 -8.31 -5.72 -9.86
CA GLY A 144 -7.05 -6.18 -9.30
C GLY A 144 -7.22 -6.79 -7.89
N LEU A 145 -6.11 -7.17 -7.25
CA LEU A 145 -6.14 -7.79 -5.92
C LEU A 145 -6.90 -6.94 -4.89
N VAL A 146 -6.56 -5.65 -4.79
CA VAL A 146 -7.20 -4.73 -3.82
C VAL A 146 -8.68 -4.54 -4.12
N GLY A 147 -9.05 -4.38 -5.41
CA GLY A 147 -10.46 -4.21 -5.78
C GLY A 147 -11.32 -5.41 -5.44
N MET A 148 -10.80 -6.62 -5.65
CA MET A 148 -11.50 -7.84 -5.29
C MET A 148 -11.61 -8.03 -3.77
N GLU A 149 -10.57 -7.65 -3.00
CA GLU A 149 -10.61 -7.63 -1.54
C GLU A 149 -11.63 -6.64 -0.98
N VAL A 150 -11.73 -5.47 -1.60
CA VAL A 150 -12.76 -4.47 -1.29
C VAL A 150 -14.16 -5.01 -1.61
N ALA A 151 -14.31 -5.69 -2.74
CA ALA A 151 -15.59 -6.29 -3.11
C ALA A 151 -16.05 -7.36 -2.08
N GLU A 152 -15.15 -8.26 -1.69
CA GLU A 152 -15.43 -9.25 -0.62
C GLU A 152 -15.75 -8.55 0.72
N PHE A 153 -15.00 -7.50 1.06
CA PHE A 153 -15.24 -6.73 2.29
C PHE A 153 -16.64 -6.11 2.32
N LEU A 154 -17.07 -5.48 1.23
CA LEU A 154 -18.38 -4.84 1.12
C LEU A 154 -19.52 -5.86 1.07
N ALA A 155 -19.36 -6.94 0.32
CA ALA A 155 -20.35 -8.03 0.25
C ALA A 155 -20.54 -8.69 1.62
N GLY A 156 -19.45 -8.94 2.35
CA GLY A 156 -19.50 -9.43 3.74
C GLY A 156 -20.18 -8.47 4.73
N LYS A 157 -20.37 -7.18 4.35
CA LYS A 157 -21.16 -6.18 5.09
C LYS A 157 -22.60 -6.06 4.59
N GLY A 158 -23.01 -6.90 3.63
CA GLY A 158 -24.37 -6.94 3.10
C GLY A 158 -24.62 -6.02 1.90
N SER A 159 -23.59 -5.48 1.27
CA SER A 159 -23.71 -4.72 0.03
C SER A 159 -23.88 -5.64 -1.17
N SER A 160 -24.71 -5.25 -2.16
CA SER A 160 -24.67 -5.82 -3.51
C SER A 160 -23.56 -5.14 -4.28
N VAL A 161 -22.57 -5.91 -4.75
CA VAL A 161 -21.33 -5.34 -5.29
C VAL A 161 -21.17 -5.64 -6.78
N THR A 162 -20.88 -4.62 -7.57
CA THR A 162 -20.47 -4.77 -8.97
C THR A 162 -19.03 -4.32 -9.15
N VAL A 163 -18.16 -5.22 -9.59
CA VAL A 163 -16.77 -4.91 -9.96
C VAL A 163 -16.70 -4.61 -11.45
N VAL A 164 -16.11 -3.47 -11.80
CA VAL A 164 -15.88 -3.02 -13.19
C VAL A 164 -14.40 -3.11 -13.50
N GLU A 165 -14.02 -3.97 -14.45
CA GLU A 165 -12.64 -4.18 -14.87
C GLU A 165 -12.50 -3.96 -16.38
N MET A 166 -11.56 -3.10 -16.77
CA MET A 166 -11.31 -2.77 -18.19
C MET A 166 -10.60 -3.88 -18.95
N LYS A 167 -9.87 -4.75 -18.25
CA LYS A 167 -9.22 -5.92 -18.86
C LYS A 167 -10.22 -7.05 -19.05
N ASP A 168 -9.79 -8.08 -19.77
CA ASP A 168 -10.57 -9.30 -20.06
C ASP A 168 -10.71 -10.24 -18.85
N SER A 169 -10.00 -9.96 -17.77
CA SER A 169 -10.00 -10.82 -16.58
C SER A 169 -9.64 -10.04 -15.32
N VAL A 170 -10.17 -10.48 -14.18
CA VAL A 170 -9.79 -10.00 -12.85
C VAL A 170 -8.62 -10.79 -12.28
N LEU A 171 -7.93 -10.25 -11.27
CA LEU A 171 -6.85 -10.92 -10.55
C LEU A 171 -5.71 -11.40 -11.47
N GLY A 172 -5.42 -10.68 -12.55
CA GLY A 172 -4.43 -11.06 -13.58
C GLY A 172 -3.08 -11.48 -13.04
N GLU A 173 -2.65 -10.90 -11.92
CA GLU A 173 -1.34 -11.10 -11.30
C GLU A 173 -1.24 -12.30 -10.36
N LEU A 174 -2.36 -12.97 -10.05
CA LEU A 174 -2.37 -14.11 -9.13
C LEU A 174 -2.10 -15.44 -9.86
N GLY A 175 -1.39 -16.35 -9.18
CA GLY A 175 -1.27 -17.74 -9.61
C GLY A 175 -2.62 -18.46 -9.65
N GLN A 176 -2.75 -19.45 -10.54
CA GLN A 176 -4.03 -20.11 -10.86
C GLN A 176 -4.79 -20.67 -9.64
N LEU A 177 -4.10 -21.31 -8.71
CA LEU A 177 -4.75 -21.89 -7.51
C LEU A 177 -5.40 -20.80 -6.64
N ARG A 178 -4.75 -19.65 -6.54
CA ARG A 178 -5.27 -18.53 -5.75
C ARG A 178 -6.45 -17.85 -6.45
N LYS A 179 -6.43 -17.77 -7.78
CA LYS A 179 -7.58 -17.32 -8.59
C LYS A 179 -8.80 -18.22 -8.35
N ILE A 180 -8.63 -19.53 -8.42
CA ILE A 180 -9.71 -20.49 -8.20
C ILE A 180 -10.32 -20.31 -6.80
N GLY A 181 -9.49 -20.22 -5.75
CA GLY A 181 -9.96 -20.01 -4.38
C GLY A 181 -10.75 -18.72 -4.21
N THR A 182 -10.29 -17.61 -4.82
CA THR A 182 -10.99 -16.32 -4.80
C THR A 182 -12.31 -16.38 -5.57
N HIS A 183 -12.32 -16.97 -6.76
CA HIS A 183 -13.56 -17.15 -7.53
C HIS A 183 -14.60 -18.01 -6.81
N MET A 184 -14.17 -19.09 -6.12
CA MET A 184 -15.07 -19.92 -5.32
C MET A 184 -15.66 -19.15 -4.13
N ALA A 185 -14.87 -18.32 -3.46
CA ALA A 185 -15.36 -17.48 -2.37
C ALA A 185 -16.36 -16.43 -2.87
N MET A 186 -16.08 -15.81 -4.01
CA MET A 186 -16.96 -14.80 -4.64
C MET A 186 -18.29 -15.38 -5.10
N ALA A 187 -18.30 -16.65 -5.58
CA ALA A 187 -19.55 -17.31 -6.00
C ALA A 187 -20.54 -17.53 -4.84
N GLN A 188 -20.12 -17.38 -3.60
CA GLN A 188 -20.95 -17.48 -2.40
C GLN A 188 -21.47 -16.10 -1.92
N GLU A 189 -21.02 -15.02 -2.52
CA GLU A 189 -21.34 -13.64 -2.14
C GLU A 189 -22.03 -12.91 -3.31
N ASP A 190 -22.81 -11.87 -3.03
CA ASP A 190 -23.50 -11.06 -4.05
C ASP A 190 -22.51 -10.10 -4.76
N ILE A 191 -21.55 -10.70 -5.52
CA ILE A 191 -20.54 -9.97 -6.27
C ILE A 191 -20.68 -10.25 -7.76
N GLN A 192 -21.05 -9.24 -8.53
CA GLN A 192 -21.05 -9.28 -9.99
C GLN A 192 -19.72 -8.74 -10.53
N VAL A 193 -19.12 -9.40 -11.51
CA VAL A 193 -17.90 -8.94 -12.19
C VAL A 193 -18.19 -8.63 -13.64
N LEU A 194 -17.89 -7.42 -14.08
CA LEU A 194 -17.99 -6.95 -15.46
C LEU A 194 -16.57 -6.71 -15.99
N VAL A 195 -16.08 -7.65 -16.80
CA VAL A 195 -14.79 -7.51 -17.52
C VAL A 195 -15.00 -6.79 -18.87
N ASN A 196 -13.90 -6.37 -19.52
CA ASN A 196 -13.94 -5.57 -20.74
C ASN A 196 -14.84 -4.33 -20.60
N THR A 197 -14.90 -3.77 -19.37
CA THR A 197 -15.85 -2.71 -19.01
C THR A 197 -15.09 -1.51 -18.47
N THR A 198 -15.29 -0.35 -19.07
CA THR A 198 -14.62 0.91 -18.71
C THR A 198 -15.61 1.86 -18.04
N CYS A 199 -15.23 2.42 -16.90
CA CYS A 199 -15.98 3.50 -16.26
C CYS A 199 -15.79 4.80 -17.06
N LYS A 200 -16.89 5.43 -17.45
CA LYS A 200 -16.91 6.69 -18.24
C LYS A 200 -17.23 7.91 -17.40
N GLU A 201 -18.18 7.79 -16.49
CA GLU A 201 -18.70 8.88 -15.67
C GLU A 201 -19.28 8.32 -14.36
N ILE A 202 -19.16 9.07 -13.27
CA ILE A 202 -19.75 8.76 -12.00
C ILE A 202 -20.74 9.88 -11.67
N ARG A 203 -21.97 9.51 -11.36
CA ARG A 203 -23.04 10.41 -10.92
C ARG A 203 -23.42 10.13 -9.46
N ALA A 204 -24.34 10.88 -8.94
CA ALA A 204 -24.70 10.81 -7.52
C ALA A 204 -25.23 9.43 -7.07
N ASP A 205 -25.93 8.73 -7.97
CA ASP A 205 -26.63 7.46 -7.71
C ASP A 205 -26.40 6.39 -8.77
N GLU A 206 -25.52 6.65 -9.74
CA GLU A 206 -25.20 5.71 -10.82
C GLU A 206 -23.78 5.90 -11.37
N VAL A 207 -23.27 4.83 -11.98
CA VAL A 207 -22.01 4.83 -12.74
C VAL A 207 -22.32 4.49 -14.19
N ILE A 208 -21.85 5.32 -15.12
CA ILE A 208 -21.92 5.06 -16.55
C ILE A 208 -20.68 4.25 -16.93
N VAL A 209 -20.90 3.08 -17.51
CA VAL A 209 -19.84 2.19 -17.98
C VAL A 209 -20.03 1.89 -19.47
N GLU A 210 -18.94 1.60 -20.17
CA GLU A 210 -18.95 1.12 -21.55
C GLU A 210 -18.45 -0.33 -21.59
N GLN A 211 -19.24 -1.20 -22.19
CA GLN A 211 -18.88 -2.61 -22.44
C GLN A 211 -19.24 -2.94 -23.90
N ASP A 212 -18.29 -3.47 -24.66
CA ASP A 212 -18.46 -3.82 -26.09
C ASP A 212 -19.01 -2.66 -26.95
N GLY A 213 -18.58 -1.43 -26.65
CA GLY A 213 -19.02 -0.21 -27.36
C GLY A 213 -20.43 0.23 -27.01
N LYS A 214 -21.06 -0.34 -25.98
CA LYS A 214 -22.39 0.04 -25.51
C LYS A 214 -22.32 0.60 -24.10
N GLU A 215 -22.98 1.72 -23.88
CA GLU A 215 -23.13 2.30 -22.55
C GLU A 215 -24.17 1.55 -21.74
N ARG A 216 -23.89 1.41 -20.46
CA ARG A 216 -24.76 0.84 -19.42
C ARG A 216 -24.71 1.71 -18.18
N MET A 217 -25.82 1.81 -17.48
CA MET A 217 -25.93 2.48 -16.17
C MET A 217 -25.96 1.43 -15.08
N LEU A 218 -25.12 1.62 -14.06
CA LEU A 218 -25.06 0.79 -12.88
C LEU A 218 -25.48 1.65 -11.69
N ALA A 219 -26.56 1.31 -11.02
CA ALA A 219 -26.97 2.00 -9.82
C ALA A 219 -25.91 1.82 -8.70
N ALA A 220 -25.56 2.91 -8.00
CA ALA A 220 -24.50 2.91 -7.01
C ALA A 220 -24.78 3.92 -5.90
N ASP A 221 -24.83 3.44 -4.66
CA ASP A 221 -24.85 4.29 -3.46
C ASP A 221 -23.41 4.64 -3.02
N LEU A 222 -22.47 3.79 -3.42
CA LEU A 222 -21.04 3.93 -3.12
C LEU A 222 -20.20 3.50 -4.33
N VAL A 223 -19.20 4.28 -4.67
CA VAL A 223 -18.19 3.94 -5.69
C VAL A 223 -16.82 3.87 -5.07
N VAL A 224 -16.11 2.76 -5.27
CA VAL A 224 -14.77 2.57 -4.72
C VAL A 224 -13.72 2.55 -5.83
N MET A 225 -12.74 3.44 -5.73
CA MET A 225 -11.60 3.48 -6.65
C MET A 225 -10.51 2.51 -6.20
N ALA A 226 -10.23 1.49 -7.03
CA ALA A 226 -9.25 0.44 -6.77
C ALA A 226 -8.38 0.15 -8.02
N ILE A 227 -8.01 1.20 -8.76
CA ILE A 227 -7.30 1.10 -10.05
C ILE A 227 -5.78 1.05 -9.93
N GLY A 228 -5.27 0.79 -8.74
CA GLY A 228 -3.84 0.68 -8.45
C GLY A 228 -3.29 1.88 -7.68
N SER A 229 -1.98 1.85 -7.48
CA SER A 229 -1.24 2.84 -6.68
C SER A 229 -0.04 3.37 -7.45
N LYS A 230 0.45 4.53 -7.07
CA LYS A 230 1.69 5.12 -7.58
C LYS A 230 2.60 5.51 -6.43
N PRO A 231 3.94 5.45 -6.61
CA PRO A 231 4.89 5.91 -5.60
C PRO A 231 4.56 7.31 -5.09
N VAL A 232 4.73 7.51 -3.79
CA VAL A 232 4.74 8.87 -3.23
C VAL A 232 5.97 9.58 -3.78
N PRO A 233 5.85 10.81 -4.34
CA PRO A 233 7.00 11.55 -4.83
C PRO A 233 8.04 11.77 -3.72
N SER A 234 9.30 11.50 -4.02
CA SER A 234 10.43 11.62 -3.09
C SER A 234 11.63 12.35 -3.69
N GLN A 235 11.45 13.01 -4.82
CA GLN A 235 12.54 13.63 -5.55
C GLN A 235 13.24 14.72 -4.72
N ASP A 236 12.48 15.51 -3.97
CA ASP A 236 13.00 16.54 -3.06
C ASP A 236 13.93 15.97 -1.98
N LEU A 237 13.61 14.79 -1.43
CA LEU A 237 14.45 14.10 -0.45
C LEU A 237 15.72 13.55 -1.12
N GLN A 238 15.59 12.98 -2.33
CA GLN A 238 16.71 12.44 -3.09
C GLN A 238 17.69 13.55 -3.50
N ASP A 239 17.17 14.69 -4.00
CA ASP A 239 17.97 15.84 -4.38
C ASP A 239 18.73 16.41 -3.17
N THR A 240 18.05 16.53 -2.02
CA THR A 240 18.69 16.98 -0.76
C THR A 240 19.83 16.05 -0.35
N CYS A 241 19.64 14.73 -0.45
CA CYS A 241 20.71 13.79 -0.15
C CYS A 241 21.88 13.91 -1.14
N ALA A 242 21.59 14.05 -2.43
CA ALA A 242 22.61 14.20 -3.47
C ALA A 242 23.44 15.49 -3.28
N GLU A 243 22.81 16.62 -3.00
CA GLU A 243 23.47 17.90 -2.72
C GLU A 243 24.37 17.85 -1.47
N ALA A 244 23.93 17.08 -0.46
CA ALA A 244 24.70 16.89 0.78
C ALA A 244 25.75 15.76 0.69
N GLY A 245 25.82 15.00 -0.43
CA GLY A 245 26.69 13.84 -0.59
C GLY A 245 26.31 12.66 0.31
N ILE A 246 25.04 12.56 0.73
CA ILE A 246 24.53 11.51 1.60
C ILE A 246 24.01 10.35 0.73
N PRO A 247 24.47 9.10 0.93
CA PRO A 247 23.92 7.92 0.28
C PRO A 247 22.41 7.79 0.54
N CYS A 248 21.62 7.62 -0.53
CA CYS A 248 20.18 7.55 -0.47
C CYS A 248 19.65 6.29 -1.18
N TYR A 249 18.75 5.56 -0.51
CA TYR A 249 18.18 4.32 -0.99
C TYR A 249 16.65 4.43 -1.00
N VAL A 250 16.03 4.31 -2.17
CA VAL A 250 14.56 4.25 -2.29
C VAL A 250 14.13 2.80 -2.36
N VAL A 251 13.20 2.38 -1.50
CA VAL A 251 12.80 0.97 -1.36
C VAL A 251 11.29 0.80 -1.29
N GLY A 252 10.83 -0.41 -1.59
CA GLY A 252 9.42 -0.77 -1.53
C GLY A 252 8.58 -0.02 -2.56
N ASP A 253 7.34 0.25 -2.21
CA ASP A 253 6.40 0.96 -3.08
C ASP A 253 6.77 2.43 -3.36
N ALA A 254 7.71 2.98 -2.61
CA ALA A 254 8.30 4.29 -2.92
C ALA A 254 9.19 4.23 -4.18
N LEU A 255 9.79 3.07 -4.47
CA LEU A 255 10.57 2.84 -5.68
C LEU A 255 9.69 2.50 -6.88
N ALA A 256 8.77 1.58 -6.72
CA ALA A 256 7.82 1.17 -7.75
C ALA A 256 6.57 0.57 -7.10
N ALA A 257 5.37 0.95 -7.56
CA ALA A 257 4.09 0.52 -7.00
C ALA A 257 3.07 0.20 -8.12
N PRO A 258 2.10 -0.69 -7.84
CA PRO A 258 2.03 -1.54 -6.65
C PRO A 258 2.94 -2.78 -6.77
N ARG A 259 3.42 -3.29 -5.63
CA ARG A 259 4.20 -4.55 -5.59
C ARG A 259 3.84 -5.39 -4.36
N LEU A 260 4.43 -6.58 -4.26
CA LEU A 260 4.24 -7.48 -3.12
C LEU A 260 5.03 -6.98 -1.90
N ALA A 261 4.51 -7.20 -0.70
CA ALA A 261 5.23 -6.88 0.55
C ALA A 261 6.62 -7.54 0.61
N LEU A 262 6.78 -8.73 0.03
CA LEU A 262 8.07 -9.42 -0.07
C LEU A 262 9.12 -8.61 -0.83
N ASN A 263 8.74 -7.90 -1.89
CA ASN A 263 9.66 -7.02 -2.62
C ASN A 263 10.14 -5.88 -1.71
N ALA A 264 9.21 -5.26 -0.99
CA ALA A 264 9.51 -4.17 -0.07
C ALA A 264 10.47 -4.61 1.06
N ILE A 265 10.24 -5.78 1.66
CA ILE A 265 11.10 -6.38 2.68
C ILE A 265 12.49 -6.66 2.11
N HIS A 266 12.59 -7.35 0.97
CA HIS A 266 13.89 -7.71 0.37
C HIS A 266 14.72 -6.50 -0.04
N GLU A 267 14.10 -5.46 -0.58
CA GLU A 267 14.80 -4.23 -0.97
C GLU A 267 15.32 -3.48 0.25
N ALA A 268 14.49 -3.35 1.28
CA ALA A 268 14.85 -2.72 2.54
C ALA A 268 16.04 -3.44 3.21
N TYR A 269 15.97 -4.77 3.26
CA TYR A 269 17.04 -5.60 3.78
C TYR A 269 18.35 -5.43 2.98
N ARG A 270 18.29 -5.46 1.65
CA ARG A 270 19.46 -5.24 0.79
C ARG A 270 20.05 -3.84 0.96
N ALA A 271 19.21 -2.82 1.05
CA ALA A 271 19.66 -1.45 1.33
C ALA A 271 20.41 -1.40 2.68
N ALA A 272 19.85 -2.01 3.72
CA ALA A 272 20.49 -2.10 5.03
C ALA A 272 21.82 -2.87 4.98
N LEU A 273 21.98 -3.90 4.14
CA LEU A 273 23.25 -4.62 3.96
C LEU A 273 24.32 -3.79 3.23
N SER A 274 23.93 -2.82 2.39
CA SER A 274 24.83 -1.98 1.59
C SER A 274 25.43 -0.82 2.40
N ILE A 275 24.80 -0.48 3.53
CA ILE A 275 25.22 0.59 4.44
C ILE A 275 26.33 0.10 5.38
#